data_5d23733e979426ece980c7b68707da95
#
_entry.id   5d23733e979426ece980c7b68707da95
#
_cell.length_a   1.000
_cell.length_b   1.000
_cell.length_c   1.000
_cell.angle_alpha   90.00
_cell.angle_beta   90.00
_cell.angle_gamma   90.00
#
_symmetry.space_group_name_H-M   'P 1'
#
loop_
_entity.id
_entity.type
_entity.pdbx_description
1 polymer ?
#
loop_
_entity_poly.entity_id
_entity_poly.type
_entity_poly.pdbx_seq_one_letter_code
_entity_poly.pdbx_strand_id
1 'polypeptide(L)'
;MSQTKVEAPFVENNLPFRNIIHNGNFYVHQRAQNQQVTTQILSVIDRWSVATTVNSFDATWSQSTTVPTGQGFTNSLKCDVGTAVTPSGGANYAARQSIEGKNLQHLKFGTSSAESLTLSFWVRSNKTGTYCVQFRGNDTGKSCVVDYTISSADTWEKKTMTISGDTASAWDNDVNSSLECLWHLAVGSDDQVTPSSSWGVASNLFRASSNQINFMDSTSNEWYLTGVQLEIGTQATDFEHLPFDVQLQRCE
;
A
#
# COMPACT_ATOMS: atom_id res chain seq x y z
N MET A 1 -33.43 -41.49 13.15
CA MET A 1 -33.15 -40.12 13.66
C MET A 1 -32.13 -39.47 12.71
N SER A 2 -32.58 -38.50 11.95
CA SER A 2 -31.71 -37.76 11.02
C SER A 2 -30.85 -36.78 11.84
N GLN A 3 -29.54 -36.93 11.81
CA GLN A 3 -28.64 -35.92 12.36
C GLN A 3 -28.62 -34.75 11.41
N THR A 4 -29.20 -33.63 11.80
CA THR A 4 -29.05 -32.37 11.12
C THR A 4 -27.59 -31.93 11.30
N LYS A 5 -26.79 -32.05 10.24
CA LYS A 5 -25.42 -31.49 10.20
C LYS A 5 -25.58 -29.99 10.27
N VAL A 6 -25.34 -29.41 11.42
CA VAL A 6 -25.18 -27.97 11.55
C VAL A 6 -23.83 -27.65 10.90
N GLU A 7 -23.87 -27.21 9.67
CA GLU A 7 -22.70 -26.55 9.08
C GLU A 7 -22.53 -25.24 9.84
N ALA A 8 -21.58 -25.22 10.78
CA ALA A 8 -21.11 -23.98 11.32
C ALA A 8 -20.62 -23.12 10.13
N PRO A 9 -20.98 -21.84 10.04
CA PRO A 9 -20.38 -20.97 9.03
C PRO A 9 -18.88 -21.06 9.25
N PHE A 10 -18.18 -21.65 8.29
CA PHE A 10 -16.72 -21.70 8.29
C PHE A 10 -16.28 -20.25 8.17
N VAL A 11 -15.84 -19.66 9.27
CA VAL A 11 -15.19 -18.36 9.25
C VAL A 11 -13.78 -18.62 8.74
N GLU A 12 -13.63 -18.75 7.42
CA GLU A 12 -12.35 -18.93 6.74
C GLU A 12 -11.37 -17.77 6.97
N ASN A 13 -11.82 -16.70 7.64
CA ASN A 13 -11.13 -15.43 7.70
C ASN A 13 -10.49 -15.10 9.07
N ASN A 14 -10.37 -16.05 9.99
CA ASN A 14 -9.74 -15.85 11.30
C ASN A 14 -8.37 -16.54 11.44
N LEU A 15 -7.68 -16.79 10.35
CA LEU A 15 -6.30 -17.26 10.44
C LEU A 15 -5.41 -16.12 10.92
N PRO A 16 -4.59 -16.33 11.98
CA PRO A 16 -3.62 -15.35 12.41
C PRO A 16 -2.56 -15.13 11.34
N PHE A 17 -1.99 -13.94 11.27
CA PHE A 17 -0.97 -13.54 10.31
C PHE A 17 -1.42 -13.54 8.84
N ARG A 18 -2.72 -13.29 8.58
CA ARG A 18 -3.23 -13.17 7.22
C ARG A 18 -2.80 -11.87 6.54
N ASN A 19 -2.52 -10.82 7.32
CA ASN A 19 -2.04 -9.56 6.77
C ASN A 19 -0.57 -9.68 6.35
N ILE A 20 -0.35 -9.61 5.03
CA ILE A 20 0.99 -9.64 4.41
C ILE A 20 1.73 -8.32 4.68
N ILE A 21 1.00 -7.20 4.81
CA ILE A 21 1.58 -5.89 5.15
C ILE A 21 2.03 -5.88 6.63
N HIS A 22 3.22 -5.37 6.85
CA HIS A 22 3.76 -5.16 8.20
C HIS A 22 3.43 -3.74 8.68
N ASN A 23 3.09 -3.59 9.96
CA ASN A 23 2.83 -2.29 10.57
C ASN A 23 1.78 -1.45 9.80
N GLY A 24 0.71 -2.10 9.31
CA GLY A 24 -0.32 -1.44 8.50
C GLY A 24 -1.20 -0.45 9.27
N ASN A 25 -1.16 -0.47 10.61
CA ASN A 25 -1.79 0.51 11.50
C ASN A 25 -0.81 1.56 12.02
N PHE A 26 0.45 1.55 11.57
CA PHE A 26 1.51 2.50 11.91
C PHE A 26 1.76 2.64 13.42
N TYR A 27 1.55 1.55 14.17
CA TYR A 27 1.66 1.54 15.62
C TYR A 27 3.12 1.51 16.11
N VAL A 28 3.99 0.80 15.39
CA VAL A 28 5.43 0.75 15.67
C VAL A 28 6.12 1.92 14.99
N HIS A 29 6.78 2.75 15.79
CA HIS A 29 7.57 3.88 15.31
C HIS A 29 8.82 4.07 16.14
N GLN A 30 9.94 3.50 15.71
CA GLN A 30 11.25 3.57 16.37
C GLN A 30 12.17 4.63 15.74
N ARG A 31 11.69 5.32 14.69
CA ARG A 31 12.46 6.29 13.92
C ARG A 31 12.20 7.71 14.40
N ALA A 32 13.02 8.67 13.93
CA ALA A 32 12.79 10.07 14.24
C ALA A 32 11.47 10.57 13.64
N GLN A 33 10.72 11.35 14.41
CA GLN A 33 9.50 12.00 13.94
C GLN A 33 9.80 13.08 12.90
N ASN A 34 8.81 13.39 12.05
CA ASN A 34 8.85 14.47 11.07
C ASN A 34 10.03 14.33 10.08
N GLN A 35 10.08 13.18 9.40
CA GLN A 35 11.07 12.92 8.36
C GLN A 35 10.76 13.76 7.12
N GLN A 36 11.63 14.75 6.84
CA GLN A 36 11.59 15.48 5.57
C GLN A 36 12.23 14.64 4.47
N VAL A 37 11.49 14.36 3.41
CA VAL A 37 11.93 13.52 2.30
C VAL A 37 12.14 14.37 1.06
N THR A 38 13.40 14.56 0.71
CA THR A 38 13.83 15.30 -0.48
C THR A 38 14.69 14.44 -1.40
N THR A 39 14.99 13.19 -1.01
CA THR A 39 15.89 12.29 -1.75
C THR A 39 15.24 10.92 -1.97
N GLN A 40 15.85 10.09 -2.83
CA GLN A 40 15.23 8.93 -3.48
C GLN A 40 14.61 7.97 -2.50
N ILE A 41 15.04 7.26 -1.64
CA ILE A 41 14.35 6.30 -0.78
C ILE A 41 14.71 6.55 0.67
N LEU A 42 13.72 6.92 1.46
CA LEU A 42 13.89 7.15 2.89
C LEU A 42 12.84 6.34 3.67
N SER A 43 13.30 5.60 4.67
CA SER A 43 12.42 4.96 5.64
C SER A 43 11.85 6.00 6.60
N VAL A 44 10.54 6.11 6.65
CA VAL A 44 9.83 7.16 7.42
C VAL A 44 9.16 6.63 8.68
N ILE A 45 8.62 5.42 8.64
CA ILE A 45 8.09 4.65 9.77
C ILE A 45 8.59 3.21 9.60
N ASP A 46 8.65 2.43 10.66
CA ASP A 46 9.13 1.06 10.60
C ASP A 46 8.37 0.26 9.54
N ARG A 47 9.12 -0.42 8.66
CA ARG A 47 8.69 -1.15 7.45
C ARG A 47 8.13 -0.27 6.32
N TRP A 48 8.02 1.05 6.49
CA TRP A 48 7.51 1.97 5.48
C TRP A 48 8.57 2.94 5.01
N SER A 49 8.59 3.19 3.71
CA SER A 49 9.49 4.14 3.07
C SER A 49 8.75 5.03 2.08
N VAL A 50 9.39 6.12 1.70
CA VAL A 50 8.97 6.94 0.56
C VAL A 50 9.83 6.57 -0.63
N ALA A 51 9.19 6.37 -1.78
CA ALA A 51 9.84 6.17 -3.05
C ALA A 51 9.69 7.46 -3.89
N THR A 52 10.79 8.00 -4.37
CA THR A 52 10.81 9.09 -5.34
C THR A 52 11.92 8.88 -6.35
N THR A 53 11.70 9.31 -7.59
CA THR A 53 12.67 9.23 -8.68
C THR A 53 13.44 10.54 -8.88
N VAL A 54 13.00 11.63 -8.22
CA VAL A 54 13.59 12.96 -8.35
C VAL A 54 13.71 13.66 -6.99
N ASN A 55 14.68 14.56 -6.86
CA ASN A 55 14.95 15.30 -5.62
C ASN A 55 14.13 16.61 -5.50
N SER A 56 13.16 16.83 -6.40
CA SER A 56 12.35 18.05 -6.40
C SER A 56 11.09 17.96 -5.52
N PHE A 57 10.73 16.78 -5.09
CA PHE A 57 9.64 16.61 -4.15
C PHE A 57 10.12 16.85 -2.73
N ASP A 58 9.32 17.59 -1.98
CA ASP A 58 9.58 17.91 -0.57
C ASP A 58 8.29 17.72 0.22
N ALA A 59 8.31 16.80 1.16
CA ALA A 59 7.21 16.58 2.08
C ALA A 59 7.72 16.06 3.42
N THR A 60 7.00 16.39 4.48
CA THR A 60 7.25 15.87 5.82
C THR A 60 6.37 14.67 6.08
N TRP A 61 6.98 13.57 6.49
CA TRP A 61 6.31 12.33 6.87
C TRP A 61 6.39 12.11 8.37
N SER A 62 5.26 11.75 8.97
CA SER A 62 5.17 11.56 10.42
C SER A 62 4.15 10.49 10.79
N GLN A 63 4.30 9.94 11.99
CA GLN A 63 3.22 9.24 12.67
C GLN A 63 2.24 10.28 13.24
N SER A 64 0.95 10.08 12.98
CA SER A 64 -0.13 10.95 13.44
C SER A 64 -1.13 10.17 14.30
N THR A 65 -1.80 10.86 15.23
CA THR A 65 -2.92 10.32 16.01
C THR A 65 -4.29 10.63 15.38
N THR A 66 -4.30 11.29 14.22
CA THR A 66 -5.53 11.47 13.42
C THR A 66 -5.90 10.14 12.77
N VAL A 67 -7.01 9.53 13.19
CA VAL A 67 -7.45 8.18 12.78
C VAL A 67 -8.96 8.13 12.55
N PRO A 68 -9.48 7.15 11.81
CA PRO A 68 -10.91 6.95 11.64
C PRO A 68 -11.57 6.56 12.98
N THR A 69 -12.50 7.38 13.43
CA THR A 69 -13.18 7.21 14.72
C THR A 69 -13.93 5.87 14.80
N GLY A 70 -13.75 5.15 15.90
CA GLY A 70 -14.46 3.89 16.17
C GLY A 70 -13.97 2.67 15.40
N GLN A 71 -12.86 2.80 14.64
CA GLN A 71 -12.33 1.69 13.83
C GLN A 71 -11.15 0.95 14.49
N GLY A 72 -10.84 1.26 15.76
CA GLY A 72 -9.80 0.55 16.54
C GLY A 72 -8.37 0.96 16.23
N PHE A 73 -8.14 2.03 15.49
CA PHE A 73 -6.79 2.55 15.19
C PHE A 73 -6.38 3.66 16.17
N THR A 74 -5.10 3.73 16.48
CA THR A 74 -4.49 4.78 17.31
C THR A 74 -3.54 5.67 16.53
N ASN A 75 -3.03 5.17 15.40
CA ASN A 75 -2.01 5.86 14.61
C ASN A 75 -2.29 5.75 13.10
N SER A 76 -1.76 6.71 12.38
CA SER A 76 -1.74 6.76 10.92
C SER A 76 -0.41 7.30 10.42
N LEU A 77 -0.06 7.00 9.17
CA LEU A 77 0.98 7.69 8.44
C LEU A 77 0.42 9.00 7.92
N LYS A 78 1.15 10.10 8.09
CA LYS A 78 0.82 11.43 7.58
C LYS A 78 1.88 11.91 6.60
N CYS A 79 1.44 12.56 5.52
CA CYS A 79 2.27 13.29 4.56
C CYS A 79 1.78 14.73 4.48
N ASP A 80 2.67 15.68 4.77
CA ASP A 80 2.47 17.14 4.60
C ASP A 80 3.36 17.64 3.47
N VAL A 81 2.78 18.30 2.48
CA VAL A 81 3.55 18.86 1.36
C VAL A 81 4.35 20.07 1.83
N GLY A 82 5.68 20.02 1.69
CA GLY A 82 6.59 21.13 2.02
C GLY A 82 6.76 22.13 0.89
N THR A 83 6.85 21.62 -0.34
CA THR A 83 7.01 22.46 -1.53
C THR A 83 6.03 22.03 -2.62
N ALA A 84 5.30 23.01 -3.19
CA ALA A 84 4.39 22.74 -4.29
C ALA A 84 5.16 22.45 -5.58
N VAL A 85 4.85 21.32 -6.23
CA VAL A 85 5.56 20.85 -7.43
C VAL A 85 4.57 20.35 -8.48
N THR A 86 4.84 20.69 -9.75
CA THR A 86 4.21 20.03 -10.89
C THR A 86 5.16 18.93 -11.39
N PRO A 87 4.83 17.63 -11.26
CA PRO A 87 5.70 16.56 -11.71
C PRO A 87 5.85 16.58 -13.23
N SER A 88 7.05 16.30 -13.73
CA SER A 88 7.36 16.22 -15.16
C SER A 88 8.19 14.99 -15.47
N GLY A 89 8.16 14.55 -16.73
CA GLY A 89 8.94 13.38 -17.19
C GLY A 89 8.68 12.14 -16.32
N GLY A 90 9.73 11.46 -15.91
CA GLY A 90 9.71 10.27 -15.05
C GLY A 90 9.64 10.55 -13.55
N ALA A 91 9.12 11.71 -13.12
CA ALA A 91 9.00 12.06 -11.71
C ALA A 91 7.89 11.25 -11.02
N ASN A 92 8.23 10.61 -9.90
CA ASN A 92 7.31 9.81 -9.07
C ASN A 92 7.48 10.12 -7.60
N TYR A 93 6.36 10.11 -6.85
CA TYR A 93 6.36 10.26 -5.40
C TYR A 93 5.28 9.36 -4.78
N ALA A 94 5.67 8.44 -3.91
CA ALA A 94 4.77 7.45 -3.33
C ALA A 94 5.19 7.00 -1.93
N ALA A 95 4.20 6.70 -1.07
CA ALA A 95 4.43 5.86 0.10
C ALA A 95 4.61 4.41 -0.34
N ARG A 96 5.54 3.68 0.28
CA ARG A 96 5.91 2.33 -0.15
C ARG A 96 6.11 1.38 1.00
N GLN A 97 5.64 0.15 0.82
CA GLN A 97 6.11 -0.99 1.58
C GLN A 97 6.65 -2.08 0.66
N SER A 98 7.79 -2.65 1.03
CA SER A 98 8.43 -3.78 0.35
C SER A 98 8.23 -5.05 1.16
N ILE A 99 7.99 -6.17 0.47
CA ILE A 99 7.73 -7.48 1.03
C ILE A 99 8.72 -8.47 0.42
N GLU A 100 9.40 -9.22 1.26
CA GLU A 100 10.42 -10.19 0.89
C GLU A 100 9.80 -11.42 0.21
N GLY A 101 10.51 -12.00 -0.76
CA GLY A 101 10.04 -13.18 -1.50
C GLY A 101 9.71 -14.38 -0.63
N LYS A 102 10.45 -14.60 0.46
CA LYS A 102 10.16 -15.67 1.44
C LYS A 102 8.77 -15.55 2.08
N ASN A 103 8.25 -14.34 2.20
CA ASN A 103 6.94 -14.08 2.79
C ASN A 103 5.79 -14.24 1.79
N LEU A 104 6.07 -14.55 0.51
CA LEU A 104 5.08 -14.61 -0.57
C LEU A 104 4.84 -16.03 -1.13
N GLN A 105 5.56 -17.04 -0.67
CA GLN A 105 5.52 -18.39 -1.24
C GLN A 105 4.13 -19.04 -1.23
N HIS A 106 3.33 -18.73 -0.22
CA HIS A 106 1.96 -19.21 -0.08
C HIS A 106 1.00 -18.61 -1.13
N LEU A 107 1.38 -17.55 -1.84
CA LEU A 107 0.62 -16.96 -2.94
C LEU A 107 0.69 -17.79 -4.22
N LYS A 108 1.64 -18.72 -4.33
CA LYS A 108 1.83 -19.60 -5.50
C LYS A 108 2.00 -18.83 -6.82
N PHE A 109 2.50 -17.60 -6.74
CA PHE A 109 2.73 -16.78 -7.93
C PHE A 109 3.69 -17.48 -8.91
N GLY A 110 3.48 -17.29 -10.20
CA GLY A 110 4.17 -18.03 -11.26
C GLY A 110 3.54 -19.37 -11.60
N THR A 111 2.40 -19.72 -11.02
CA THR A 111 1.68 -20.97 -11.29
C THR A 111 0.22 -20.72 -11.67
N SER A 112 -0.42 -21.71 -12.31
CA SER A 112 -1.85 -21.63 -12.62
C SER A 112 -2.76 -21.57 -11.36
N SER A 113 -2.20 -21.84 -10.19
CA SER A 113 -2.88 -21.77 -8.89
C SER A 113 -2.56 -20.50 -8.12
N ALA A 114 -2.03 -19.46 -8.78
CA ALA A 114 -1.71 -18.19 -8.16
C ALA A 114 -2.94 -17.56 -7.50
N GLU A 115 -2.79 -17.20 -6.24
CA GLU A 115 -3.88 -16.65 -5.43
C GLU A 115 -4.14 -15.17 -5.77
N SER A 116 -5.40 -14.76 -5.80
CA SER A 116 -5.76 -13.35 -5.85
C SER A 116 -5.44 -12.67 -4.52
N LEU A 117 -5.14 -11.37 -4.57
CA LEU A 117 -4.90 -10.55 -3.39
C LEU A 117 -5.94 -9.44 -3.28
N THR A 118 -6.40 -9.19 -2.08
CA THR A 118 -7.24 -8.04 -1.75
C THR A 118 -6.50 -7.11 -0.80
N LEU A 119 -6.38 -5.85 -1.22
CA LEU A 119 -5.86 -4.76 -0.39
C LEU A 119 -7.03 -3.96 0.16
N SER A 120 -7.03 -3.70 1.47
CA SER A 120 -7.94 -2.75 2.11
C SER A 120 -7.15 -1.76 2.96
N PHE A 121 -7.63 -0.51 3.05
CA PHE A 121 -7.01 0.53 3.85
C PHE A 121 -7.99 1.68 4.12
N TRP A 122 -7.69 2.48 5.13
CA TRP A 122 -8.33 3.76 5.37
C TRP A 122 -7.43 4.89 4.90
N VAL A 123 -8.02 5.85 4.19
CA VAL A 123 -7.32 7.02 3.65
C VAL A 123 -8.12 8.30 3.91
N ARG A 124 -7.42 9.39 4.15
CA ARG A 124 -7.97 10.73 4.31
C ARG A 124 -7.05 11.73 3.62
N SER A 125 -7.61 12.72 2.93
CA SER A 125 -6.88 13.87 2.42
C SER A 125 -7.82 15.08 2.33
N ASN A 126 -7.28 16.28 2.44
CA ASN A 126 -8.01 17.49 2.11
C ASN A 126 -8.12 17.70 0.58
N LYS A 127 -7.31 16.96 -0.22
CA LYS A 127 -7.39 16.99 -1.68
C LYS A 127 -8.15 15.78 -2.20
N THR A 128 -9.34 16.02 -2.74
CA THR A 128 -10.17 14.99 -3.39
C THR A 128 -9.70 14.69 -4.81
N GLY A 129 -10.05 13.52 -5.32
CA GLY A 129 -9.74 13.09 -6.69
C GLY A 129 -9.30 11.64 -6.77
N THR A 130 -8.82 11.25 -7.94
CA THR A 130 -8.36 9.89 -8.20
C THR A 130 -6.88 9.73 -7.86
N TYR A 131 -6.59 8.75 -7.05
CA TYR A 131 -5.26 8.26 -6.68
C TYR A 131 -5.11 6.81 -7.14
N CYS A 132 -3.92 6.25 -7.04
CA CYS A 132 -3.73 4.84 -7.34
C CYS A 132 -2.76 4.14 -6.40
N VAL A 133 -2.89 2.81 -6.36
CA VAL A 133 -1.90 1.90 -5.77
C VAL A 133 -1.27 1.09 -6.90
N GLN A 134 0.06 1.06 -6.93
CA GLN A 134 0.82 0.13 -7.75
C GLN A 134 1.23 -1.06 -6.90
N PHE A 135 0.97 -2.27 -7.40
CA PHE A 135 1.58 -3.52 -6.94
C PHE A 135 2.69 -3.86 -7.93
N ARG A 136 3.93 -3.84 -7.49
CA ARG A 136 5.10 -4.02 -8.34
C ARG A 136 5.83 -5.31 -7.98
N GLY A 137 5.98 -6.20 -8.92
CA GLY A 137 6.81 -7.40 -8.81
C GLY A 137 8.25 -7.07 -9.23
N ASN A 138 9.16 -6.97 -8.27
CA ASN A 138 10.56 -6.66 -8.54
C ASN A 138 11.25 -7.76 -9.34
N ASP A 139 10.94 -9.03 -9.03
CA ASP A 139 11.53 -10.19 -9.70
C ASP A 139 11.10 -10.30 -11.15
N THR A 140 9.88 -9.82 -11.45
CA THR A 140 9.21 -10.05 -12.73
C THR A 140 9.21 -8.83 -13.64
N GLY A 141 9.48 -7.65 -13.09
CA GLY A 141 9.33 -6.39 -13.81
C GLY A 141 7.90 -6.05 -14.21
N LYS A 142 6.90 -6.71 -13.62
CA LYS A 142 5.47 -6.50 -13.89
C LYS A 142 4.81 -5.72 -12.77
N SER A 143 3.69 -5.08 -13.08
CA SER A 143 2.87 -4.41 -12.07
C SER A 143 1.38 -4.45 -12.42
N CYS A 144 0.56 -4.31 -11.36
CA CYS A 144 -0.83 -3.88 -11.42
C CYS A 144 -0.91 -2.44 -10.93
N VAL A 145 -1.78 -1.63 -11.53
CA VAL A 145 -2.03 -0.24 -11.09
C VAL A 145 -3.53 -0.08 -10.96
N VAL A 146 -4.02 0.18 -9.75
CA VAL A 146 -5.45 0.22 -9.45
C VAL A 146 -5.81 1.56 -8.84
N ASP A 147 -6.83 2.19 -9.41
CA ASP A 147 -7.34 3.49 -8.96
C ASP A 147 -8.20 3.36 -7.70
N TYR A 148 -8.15 4.41 -6.88
CA TYR A 148 -9.15 4.69 -5.85
C TYR A 148 -9.46 6.19 -5.83
N THR A 149 -10.65 6.56 -5.40
CA THR A 149 -11.08 7.97 -5.34
C THR A 149 -11.24 8.40 -3.89
N ILE A 150 -10.66 9.53 -3.52
CA ILE A 150 -11.02 10.27 -2.31
C ILE A 150 -12.14 11.22 -2.69
N SER A 151 -13.34 10.96 -2.18
CA SER A 151 -14.57 11.62 -2.61
C SER A 151 -14.89 12.87 -1.79
N SER A 152 -14.50 12.88 -0.51
CA SER A 152 -14.81 13.95 0.44
C SER A 152 -13.54 14.42 1.12
N ALA A 153 -13.28 15.73 1.04
CA ALA A 153 -12.14 16.34 1.72
C ALA A 153 -12.25 16.11 3.23
N ASP A 154 -11.08 15.89 3.85
CA ASP A 154 -10.93 15.74 5.30
C ASP A 154 -11.75 14.60 5.94
N THR A 155 -12.20 13.65 5.13
CA THR A 155 -13.01 12.52 5.57
C THR A 155 -12.26 11.21 5.41
N TRP A 156 -12.28 10.35 6.44
CA TRP A 156 -11.74 9.02 6.36
C TRP A 156 -12.64 8.10 5.52
N GLU A 157 -12.07 7.51 4.49
CA GLU A 157 -12.75 6.58 3.59
C GLU A 157 -12.04 5.24 3.57
N LYS A 158 -12.78 4.12 3.76
CA LYS A 158 -12.23 2.77 3.57
C LYS A 158 -12.21 2.46 2.08
N LYS A 159 -11.06 2.02 1.58
CA LYS A 159 -10.88 1.56 0.20
C LYS A 159 -10.57 0.08 0.16
N THR A 160 -11.03 -0.57 -0.88
CA THR A 160 -10.79 -1.99 -1.14
C THR A 160 -10.54 -2.19 -2.62
N MET A 161 -9.53 -2.99 -2.96
CA MET A 161 -9.21 -3.35 -4.33
C MET A 161 -8.67 -4.77 -4.39
N THR A 162 -9.00 -5.48 -5.45
CA THR A 162 -8.53 -6.86 -5.67
C THR A 162 -7.71 -6.92 -6.96
N ILE A 163 -6.58 -7.62 -6.89
CA ILE A 163 -5.74 -7.95 -8.04
C ILE A 163 -5.71 -9.46 -8.25
N SER A 164 -5.60 -9.89 -9.49
CA SER A 164 -5.38 -11.31 -9.80
C SER A 164 -3.98 -11.75 -9.39
N GLY A 165 -3.78 -13.04 -9.11
CA GLY A 165 -2.45 -13.61 -8.96
C GLY A 165 -1.65 -13.58 -10.27
N ASP A 166 -0.33 -13.45 -10.19
CA ASP A 166 0.53 -13.61 -11.37
C ASP A 166 0.72 -15.10 -11.68
N THR A 167 0.14 -15.57 -12.78
CA THR A 167 0.19 -16.98 -13.19
C THR A 167 1.39 -17.32 -14.08
N ALA A 168 2.18 -16.34 -14.51
CA ALA A 168 3.11 -16.53 -15.63
C ALA A 168 4.58 -16.26 -15.28
N SER A 169 4.88 -15.53 -14.21
CA SER A 169 6.24 -15.10 -13.90
C SER A 169 6.82 -15.83 -12.70
N ALA A 170 8.09 -16.20 -12.76
CA ALA A 170 8.79 -16.73 -11.58
C ALA A 170 8.98 -15.60 -10.54
N TRP A 171 8.73 -15.93 -9.29
CA TRP A 171 8.95 -15.08 -8.12
C TRP A 171 10.00 -15.72 -7.23
N ASP A 172 10.95 -14.92 -6.78
CA ASP A 172 12.09 -15.43 -6.01
C ASP A 172 11.69 -15.81 -4.58
N ASN A 173 12.37 -16.81 -4.03
CA ASN A 173 12.22 -17.25 -2.64
C ASN A 173 13.42 -16.83 -1.82
N ASP A 174 13.65 -15.54 -1.73
CA ASP A 174 14.80 -14.99 -1.01
C ASP A 174 14.38 -13.88 -0.03
N VAL A 175 15.35 -13.20 0.55
CA VAL A 175 15.15 -12.11 1.52
C VAL A 175 15.08 -10.73 0.86
N ASN A 176 15.21 -10.67 -0.46
CA ASN A 176 15.09 -9.42 -1.19
C ASN A 176 13.62 -9.02 -1.36
N SER A 177 13.41 -7.77 -1.71
CA SER A 177 12.07 -7.25 -2.01
C SER A 177 11.54 -7.86 -3.30
N SER A 178 10.50 -8.67 -3.23
CA SER A 178 9.83 -9.27 -4.39
C SER A 178 8.53 -8.55 -4.75
N LEU A 179 7.71 -8.16 -3.75
CA LEU A 179 6.49 -7.38 -3.96
C LEU A 179 6.61 -6.02 -3.29
N GLU A 180 6.26 -4.98 -4.02
CA GLU A 180 6.11 -3.63 -3.47
C GLU A 180 4.68 -3.15 -3.64
N CYS A 181 4.13 -2.51 -2.61
CA CYS A 181 2.89 -1.77 -2.67
C CYS A 181 3.21 -0.28 -2.56
N LEU A 182 2.79 0.51 -3.57
CA LEU A 182 3.08 1.94 -3.65
C LEU A 182 1.79 2.74 -3.77
N TRP A 183 1.54 3.63 -2.82
CA TRP A 183 0.47 4.62 -2.86
C TRP A 183 1.02 5.89 -3.51
N HIS A 184 0.70 6.10 -4.78
CA HIS A 184 1.20 7.26 -5.53
C HIS A 184 0.50 8.54 -5.09
N LEU A 185 1.29 9.60 -4.92
CA LEU A 185 0.84 10.96 -4.59
C LEU A 185 1.10 11.94 -5.74
N ALA A 186 2.12 11.68 -6.55
CA ALA A 186 2.41 12.46 -7.76
C ALA A 186 3.13 11.59 -8.79
N VAL A 187 2.86 11.86 -10.07
CA VAL A 187 3.50 11.17 -11.21
C VAL A 187 3.65 12.12 -12.40
N GLY A 188 4.79 12.08 -13.06
CA GLY A 188 5.04 12.76 -14.33
C GLY A 188 4.53 11.94 -15.53
N SER A 189 4.47 12.59 -16.68
CA SER A 189 3.83 12.03 -17.90
C SER A 189 4.43 10.71 -18.40
N ASP A 190 5.74 10.50 -18.19
CA ASP A 190 6.45 9.35 -18.77
C ASP A 190 6.17 8.04 -18.02
N ASP A 191 5.69 8.15 -16.77
CA ASP A 191 5.42 7.03 -15.89
C ASP A 191 3.92 6.76 -15.69
N GLN A 192 3.06 7.41 -16.49
CA GLN A 192 1.64 7.17 -16.49
C GLN A 192 1.27 5.93 -17.33
N VAL A 193 0.37 5.12 -16.79
CA VAL A 193 -0.17 3.93 -17.45
C VAL A 193 -1.69 3.86 -17.31
N THR A 194 -2.35 3.15 -18.21
CA THR A 194 -3.75 2.80 -18.05
C THR A 194 -3.89 1.87 -16.84
N PRO A 195 -4.79 2.16 -15.88
CA PRO A 195 -4.96 1.31 -14.70
C PRO A 195 -5.45 -0.10 -15.08
N SER A 196 -4.94 -1.10 -14.38
CA SER A 196 -5.29 -2.51 -14.56
C SER A 196 -5.05 -3.29 -13.27
N SER A 197 -5.99 -4.15 -12.89
CA SER A 197 -5.86 -5.09 -11.78
C SER A 197 -5.17 -6.40 -12.16
N SER A 198 -4.74 -6.53 -13.41
CA SER A 198 -4.00 -7.68 -13.92
C SER A 198 -2.53 -7.34 -14.11
N TRP A 199 -1.65 -8.32 -13.88
CA TRP A 199 -0.21 -8.17 -14.04
C TRP A 199 0.15 -7.93 -15.51
N GLY A 200 0.55 -6.71 -15.82
CA GLY A 200 1.01 -6.30 -17.14
C GLY A 200 2.52 -6.33 -17.26
N VAL A 201 3.02 -6.24 -18.49
CA VAL A 201 4.42 -5.95 -18.71
C VAL A 201 4.61 -4.48 -18.40
N ALA A 202 5.21 -4.19 -17.25
CA ALA A 202 5.70 -2.86 -16.94
C ALA A 202 7.22 -2.87 -17.05
N SER A 203 7.82 -1.74 -17.36
CA SER A 203 9.25 -1.56 -17.15
C SER A 203 9.58 -1.68 -15.66
N ASN A 204 10.85 -1.82 -15.29
CA ASN A 204 11.32 -1.83 -13.89
C ASN A 204 11.10 -0.49 -13.16
N LEU A 205 10.18 0.35 -13.62
CA LEU A 205 9.95 1.70 -13.12
C LEU A 205 8.71 1.77 -12.22
N PHE A 206 8.65 2.81 -11.43
CA PHE A 206 7.44 3.18 -10.72
C PHE A 206 6.41 3.65 -11.75
N ARG A 207 5.22 3.07 -11.71
CA ARG A 207 4.13 3.39 -12.63
C ARG A 207 2.90 3.81 -11.86
N ALA A 208 2.30 4.92 -12.22
CA ALA A 208 1.05 5.37 -11.66
C ALA A 208 -0.04 5.46 -12.74
N SER A 209 -1.29 5.48 -12.31
CA SER A 209 -2.43 5.64 -13.21
C SER A 209 -2.36 6.97 -13.95
N SER A 210 -2.76 6.95 -15.23
CA SER A 210 -3.00 8.18 -16.01
C SER A 210 -4.11 9.07 -15.41
N ASN A 211 -4.89 8.53 -14.48
CA ASN A 211 -5.94 9.27 -13.74
C ASN A 211 -5.42 9.90 -12.43
N GLN A 212 -4.16 9.63 -12.06
CA GLN A 212 -3.56 10.12 -10.81
C GLN A 212 -3.55 11.64 -10.76
N ILE A 213 -4.16 12.21 -9.72
CA ILE A 213 -4.03 13.64 -9.47
C ILE A 213 -2.64 13.99 -8.96
N ASN A 214 -2.24 15.24 -9.11
CA ASN A 214 -1.05 15.74 -8.44
C ASN A 214 -1.39 16.19 -7.01
N PHE A 215 -1.07 15.36 -6.01
CA PHE A 215 -1.22 15.74 -4.60
C PHE A 215 -0.19 16.81 -4.18
N MET A 216 0.96 16.86 -4.84
CA MET A 216 2.09 17.74 -4.49
C MET A 216 1.94 19.19 -5.02
N ASP A 217 0.75 19.62 -5.47
CA ASP A 217 0.55 20.93 -6.08
C ASP A 217 0.28 22.07 -5.10
N SER A 218 0.17 21.81 -3.81
CA SER A 218 -0.09 22.82 -2.78
C SER A 218 0.56 22.43 -1.45
N THR A 219 1.20 23.38 -0.79
CA THR A 219 1.75 23.22 0.57
C THR A 219 0.68 23.09 1.66
N SER A 220 -0.60 23.26 1.32
CA SER A 220 -1.71 23.01 2.24
C SER A 220 -2.23 21.58 2.15
N ASN A 221 -1.70 20.74 1.26
CA ASN A 221 -2.18 19.38 1.08
C ASN A 221 -1.65 18.45 2.17
N GLU A 222 -2.57 17.70 2.77
CA GLU A 222 -2.31 16.67 3.77
C GLU A 222 -2.94 15.34 3.33
N TRP A 223 -2.20 14.25 3.51
CA TRP A 223 -2.67 12.90 3.21
C TRP A 223 -2.36 11.96 4.35
N TYR A 224 -3.30 11.05 4.66
CA TYR A 224 -3.20 10.12 5.78
C TYR A 224 -3.58 8.71 5.33
N LEU A 225 -2.91 7.72 5.91
CA LEU A 225 -3.13 6.30 5.64
C LEU A 225 -3.11 5.50 6.94
N THR A 226 -4.05 4.57 7.13
CA THR A 226 -4.02 3.59 8.23
C THR A 226 -4.84 2.35 7.90
N GLY A 227 -4.72 1.31 8.74
CA GLY A 227 -5.48 0.08 8.57
C GLY A 227 -5.18 -0.65 7.27
N VAL A 228 -3.93 -0.64 6.84
CA VAL A 228 -3.49 -1.26 5.58
C VAL A 228 -3.38 -2.76 5.76
N GLN A 229 -4.18 -3.51 5.00
CA GLN A 229 -4.18 -4.97 5.02
C GLN A 229 -4.18 -5.51 3.59
N LEU A 230 -3.19 -6.35 3.28
CA LEU A 230 -3.10 -7.13 2.06
C LEU A 230 -3.27 -8.61 2.43
N GLU A 231 -4.25 -9.27 1.85
CA GLU A 231 -4.62 -10.65 2.20
C GLU A 231 -4.97 -11.48 0.98
N ILE A 232 -4.88 -12.79 1.10
CA ILE A 232 -5.31 -13.73 0.06
C ILE A 232 -6.82 -13.70 -0.08
N GLY A 233 -7.29 -13.80 -1.31
CA GLY A 233 -8.70 -13.89 -1.63
C GLY A 233 -9.23 -12.66 -2.36
N THR A 234 -10.54 -12.64 -2.57
CA THR A 234 -11.23 -11.62 -3.37
C THR A 234 -12.12 -10.70 -2.52
N GLN A 235 -12.08 -10.86 -1.20
CA GLN A 235 -12.87 -10.06 -0.26
C GLN A 235 -11.99 -9.55 0.87
N ALA A 236 -12.18 -8.28 1.23
CA ALA A 236 -11.52 -7.69 2.38
C ALA A 236 -12.21 -8.16 3.68
N THR A 237 -11.39 -8.56 4.64
CA THR A 237 -11.85 -8.86 6.01
C THR A 237 -11.62 -7.67 6.94
N ASP A 238 -12.00 -7.81 8.21
CA ASP A 238 -11.68 -6.81 9.22
C ASP A 238 -10.17 -6.77 9.45
N PHE A 239 -9.66 -5.58 9.79
CA PHE A 239 -8.23 -5.40 10.01
C PHE A 239 -7.70 -6.32 11.12
N GLU A 240 -6.59 -7.00 10.84
CA GLU A 240 -5.93 -7.89 11.79
C GLU A 240 -5.10 -7.09 12.80
N HIS A 241 -5.65 -6.93 14.01
CA HIS A 241 -4.93 -6.33 15.13
C HIS A 241 -4.02 -7.37 15.80
N LEU A 242 -2.71 -7.22 15.63
CA LEU A 242 -1.73 -8.06 16.31
C LEU A 242 -1.33 -7.46 17.67
N PRO A 243 -0.94 -8.27 18.67
CA PRO A 243 -0.29 -7.79 19.89
C PRO A 243 0.93 -6.94 19.58
N PHE A 244 1.21 -5.94 20.42
CA PHE A 244 2.30 -4.98 20.16
C PHE A 244 3.67 -5.64 20.03
N ASP A 245 3.98 -6.58 20.91
CA ASP A 245 5.25 -7.33 20.91
C ASP A 245 5.45 -8.12 19.61
N VAL A 246 4.40 -8.77 19.12
CA VAL A 246 4.42 -9.49 17.83
C VAL A 246 4.64 -8.51 16.68
N GLN A 247 3.95 -7.37 16.70
CA GLN A 247 4.09 -6.36 15.65
C GLN A 247 5.48 -5.72 15.67
N LEU A 248 6.04 -5.48 16.85
CA LEU A 248 7.41 -4.98 17.02
C LEU A 248 8.43 -5.93 16.41
N GLN A 249 8.35 -7.23 16.74
CA GLN A 249 9.23 -8.25 16.16
C GLN A 249 9.17 -8.33 14.63
N ARG A 250 7.98 -8.12 14.05
CA ARG A 250 7.82 -8.09 12.57
C ARG A 250 8.41 -6.83 11.94
N CYS A 251 8.76 -5.82 12.73
CA CYS A 251 9.36 -4.56 12.27
C CYS A 251 10.88 -4.54 12.37
N GLU A 252 11.48 -5.42 13.18
CA GLU A 252 12.93 -5.62 13.33
C GLU A 252 13.50 -6.40 12.13
#